data_7fa637a459c9900cd01ec666234f7a33
#
_entry.id   7fa637a459c9900cd01ec666234f7a33
#
_cell.length_a   1.000
_cell.length_b   1.000
_cell.length_c   1.000
_cell.angle_alpha   90.00
_cell.angle_beta   90.00
_cell.angle_gamma   90.00
#
_symmetry.space_group_name_H-M   'P 1'
#
loop_
_entity.id
_entity.type
_entity.pdbx_description
1 polymer ?
#
loop_
_entity_poly.entity_id
_entity_poly.type
_entity_poly.pdbx_seq_one_letter_code
_entity_poly.pdbx_strand_id
1 'polypeptide(L)'
;MCAALRGLRLQTPGPAGLVRHVVQGTAPAHRATASPLPQLRRFQWLHSFSGLSRYAAAATVIDDGDDPTDAPLAETLDTETANGAEALDDSRLLTLYPLRGPRFGDAVHHVLELARPGPVWPGQRALLETQLTAQAVNVGNLAADEMLERVGRLIDRVRQADLGDGLRLAALPAEQRIVEFEFQFPVQQVSLARLRRLCAAHGHAEVVPASLDATVLHGMLTGFADLIVAWNGRFQVLDYKTNWLGARLHDYRGSALDAAMAEHHYPLQALLYTVALHRYLQQRLDGYTAKDHLGDSCYLFVRALGLAPGLGVWRRRWPTALIEALDDAFAGAREVAA
;
A
#
# COMPACT_ATOMS: atom_id res chain seq x y z
N MET A 1 -29.33 6.71 -2.52
CA MET A 1 -27.91 6.79 -2.19
C MET A 1 -26.97 6.33 -3.32
N CYS A 2 -27.42 5.51 -4.28
CA CYS A 2 -26.59 5.11 -5.44
C CYS A 2 -26.43 6.17 -6.54
N ALA A 3 -27.14 7.29 -6.51
CA ALA A 3 -27.10 8.29 -7.60
C ALA A 3 -25.88 9.22 -7.54
N ALA A 4 -25.32 9.48 -6.35
CA ALA A 4 -24.18 10.37 -6.18
C ALA A 4 -22.85 9.80 -6.69
N LEU A 5 -22.74 8.47 -6.81
CA LEU A 5 -21.52 7.82 -7.32
C LEU A 5 -21.50 7.65 -8.84
N ARG A 6 -22.62 7.88 -9.54
CA ARG A 6 -22.72 7.72 -11.01
C ARG A 6 -21.95 8.77 -11.81
N GLY A 7 -21.46 9.83 -11.18
CA GLY A 7 -20.68 10.91 -11.82
C GLY A 7 -19.17 10.84 -11.60
N LEU A 8 -18.70 10.02 -10.69
CA LEU A 8 -17.27 9.89 -10.39
C LEU A 8 -16.63 8.91 -11.37
N ARG A 9 -16.11 9.41 -12.47
CA ARG A 9 -15.11 8.70 -13.27
C ARG A 9 -13.78 8.88 -12.58
N LEU A 10 -13.30 7.84 -11.93
CA LEU A 10 -11.90 7.76 -11.46
C LEU A 10 -11.04 7.71 -12.74
N GLN A 11 -10.42 8.84 -13.09
CA GLN A 11 -9.46 8.89 -14.18
C GLN A 11 -8.08 8.65 -13.62
N THR A 12 -7.42 7.60 -14.09
CA THR A 12 -5.96 7.50 -13.98
C THR A 12 -5.34 8.72 -14.65
N PRO A 13 -4.39 9.44 -14.02
CA PRO A 13 -3.63 10.46 -14.71
C PRO A 13 -2.90 9.79 -15.88
N GLY A 14 -3.27 10.14 -17.09
CA GLY A 14 -2.50 9.75 -18.27
C GLY A 14 -1.08 10.36 -18.18
N PRO A 15 -0.09 9.81 -18.89
CA PRO A 15 1.26 10.37 -18.90
C PRO A 15 1.15 11.86 -19.23
N ALA A 16 1.75 12.70 -18.39
CA ALA A 16 1.70 14.13 -18.50
C ALA A 16 2.33 14.56 -19.84
N GLY A 17 1.49 14.67 -20.85
CA GLY A 17 1.83 15.31 -22.11
C GLY A 17 2.06 16.79 -21.82
N LEU A 18 3.28 17.26 -21.99
CA LEU A 18 3.64 18.67 -21.97
C LEU A 18 2.81 19.40 -23.04
N VAL A 19 1.67 19.99 -22.63
CA VAL A 19 0.94 20.93 -23.48
C VAL A 19 1.73 22.23 -23.51
N ARG A 20 2.52 22.42 -24.58
CA ARG A 20 3.08 23.73 -24.90
C ARG A 20 1.95 24.65 -25.34
N HIS A 21 1.50 25.52 -24.45
CA HIS A 21 0.72 26.68 -24.84
C HIS A 21 1.65 27.70 -25.53
N VAL A 22 1.57 27.79 -26.85
CA VAL A 22 2.14 28.90 -27.60
C VAL A 22 1.17 30.08 -27.48
N VAL A 23 1.48 31.03 -26.60
CA VAL A 23 0.77 32.29 -26.55
C VAL A 23 1.32 33.19 -27.64
N GLN A 24 0.57 33.34 -28.75
CA GLN A 24 0.78 34.43 -29.71
C GLN A 24 0.09 35.66 -29.16
N GLY A 25 0.86 36.58 -28.61
CA GLY A 25 0.38 37.88 -28.19
C GLY A 25 1.54 38.86 -28.14
N THR A 26 1.43 39.96 -28.90
CA THR A 26 2.35 41.10 -28.92
C THR A 26 2.46 41.69 -27.52
N ALA A 27 3.65 41.65 -26.95
CA ALA A 27 3.93 42.20 -25.61
C ALA A 27 4.03 43.74 -25.64
N PRO A 28 3.36 44.46 -24.77
CA PRO A 28 3.73 45.85 -24.48
C PRO A 28 4.95 45.86 -23.57
N ALA A 29 5.95 46.63 -23.98
CA ALA A 29 7.19 46.81 -23.25
C ALA A 29 6.94 47.61 -21.92
N HIS A 30 6.60 46.91 -20.83
CA HIS A 30 6.77 47.45 -19.49
C HIS A 30 7.93 46.71 -18.81
N ARG A 31 9.04 47.42 -18.61
CA ARG A 31 10.11 47.04 -17.68
C ARG A 31 9.49 47.01 -16.28
N ALA A 32 8.93 45.92 -15.88
CA ALA A 32 8.69 45.64 -14.48
C ALA A 32 10.04 45.36 -13.83
N THR A 33 10.44 46.18 -12.87
CA THR A 33 11.53 45.89 -11.94
C THR A 33 11.15 44.56 -11.26
N ALA A 34 11.88 43.48 -11.58
CA ALA A 34 11.67 42.20 -10.98
C ALA A 34 11.89 42.35 -9.47
N SER A 35 10.81 42.22 -8.70
CA SER A 35 10.95 41.94 -7.28
C SER A 35 11.80 40.70 -7.11
N PRO A 36 12.77 40.70 -6.17
CA PRO A 36 13.56 39.51 -5.94
C PRO A 36 12.59 38.35 -5.67
N LEU A 37 12.66 37.31 -6.49
CA LEU A 37 11.91 36.10 -6.27
C LEU A 37 12.15 35.65 -4.82
N PRO A 38 11.10 35.31 -4.05
CA PRO A 38 11.30 34.74 -2.75
C PRO A 38 12.27 33.58 -2.90
N GLN A 39 13.32 33.58 -2.08
CA GLN A 39 14.33 32.52 -2.13
C GLN A 39 13.58 31.19 -2.03
N LEU A 40 13.50 30.46 -3.14
CA LEU A 40 13.02 29.09 -3.14
C LEU A 40 13.91 28.35 -2.16
N ARG A 41 13.34 27.97 -1.00
CA ARG A 41 14.06 27.17 -0.01
C ARG A 41 14.45 25.87 -0.70
N ARG A 42 15.74 25.70 -0.97
CA ARG A 42 16.32 24.63 -1.79
C ARG A 42 16.26 23.24 -1.17
N PHE A 43 15.57 23.04 -0.05
CA PHE A 43 15.47 21.77 0.65
C PHE A 43 14.01 21.43 0.92
N GLN A 44 13.31 20.95 -0.12
CA GLN A 44 12.11 20.16 0.09
C GLN A 44 12.57 18.73 0.30
N TRP A 45 12.47 18.24 1.52
CA TRP A 45 12.71 16.85 1.82
C TRP A 45 11.56 16.04 1.24
N LEU A 46 11.90 14.99 0.48
CA LEU A 46 10.94 14.02 -0.02
C LEU A 46 10.95 12.83 0.93
N HIS A 47 9.82 12.58 1.59
CA HIS A 47 9.65 11.44 2.47
C HIS A 47 8.79 10.40 1.77
N SER A 48 9.19 9.13 1.84
CA SER A 48 8.37 7.99 1.47
C SER A 48 8.26 7.03 2.65
N PHE A 49 7.25 6.17 2.65
CA PHE A 49 7.13 5.14 3.67
C PHE A 49 8.38 4.24 3.70
N SER A 50 8.87 3.79 2.55
CA SER A 50 10.09 2.97 2.46
C SER A 50 11.32 3.70 3.00
N GLY A 51 11.41 5.02 2.83
CA GLY A 51 12.41 5.86 3.47
C GLY A 51 12.28 5.85 5.00
N LEU A 52 11.07 6.03 5.52
CA LEU A 52 10.80 6.02 6.97
C LEU A 52 11.08 4.66 7.59
N SER A 53 10.71 3.57 6.93
CA SER A 53 10.97 2.20 7.38
C SER A 53 12.46 1.90 7.47
N ARG A 54 13.27 2.37 6.51
CA ARG A 54 14.74 2.27 6.56
C ARG A 54 15.36 3.05 7.73
N TYR A 55 14.82 4.21 8.10
CA TYR A 55 15.26 4.93 9.30
C TYR A 55 14.98 4.13 10.57
N ALA A 56 13.88 3.40 10.63
CA ALA A 56 13.57 2.51 11.75
C ALA A 56 14.57 1.33 11.85
N ALA A 57 14.90 0.73 10.70
CA ALA A 57 15.85 -0.39 10.63
C ALA A 57 17.31 0.06 10.88
N ALA A 58 17.71 1.24 10.40
CA ALA A 58 19.06 1.77 10.60
C ALA A 58 19.38 2.12 12.07
N ALA A 59 18.37 2.27 12.92
CA ALA A 59 18.58 2.38 14.37
C ALA A 59 19.05 1.07 15.01
N THR A 60 19.00 -0.03 14.27
CA THR A 60 19.40 -1.36 14.75
C THR A 60 20.57 -2.01 14.01
N VAL A 61 20.85 -1.66 12.76
CA VAL A 61 22.02 -2.17 12.00
C VAL A 61 22.36 -1.23 10.85
N ILE A 62 23.65 -0.91 10.69
CA ILE A 62 24.20 -0.28 9.48
C ILE A 62 24.41 -1.41 8.47
N ASP A 63 23.61 -1.49 7.42
CA ASP A 63 23.98 -2.19 6.19
C ASP A 63 23.29 -1.60 4.95
N ASP A 64 24.08 -1.54 3.86
CA ASP A 64 23.76 -0.94 2.59
C ASP A 64 22.84 -1.82 1.74
N GLY A 65 21.80 -1.20 1.17
CA GLY A 65 21.19 -1.59 -0.10
C GLY A 65 20.29 -2.81 -0.12
N ASP A 66 19.11 -2.57 -0.58
CA ASP A 66 17.99 -3.45 -0.91
C ASP A 66 16.90 -3.56 0.16
N ASP A 67 15.66 -3.45 -0.33
CA ASP A 67 14.44 -3.53 0.47
C ASP A 67 14.44 -4.82 1.32
N PRO A 68 14.44 -4.75 2.68
CA PRO A 68 14.64 -5.94 3.52
C PRO A 68 13.40 -6.83 3.62
N THR A 69 12.42 -6.72 2.70
CA THR A 69 11.17 -7.45 2.77
C THR A 69 11.27 -8.96 2.55
N ASP A 70 12.46 -9.49 2.22
CA ASP A 70 12.67 -10.93 2.05
C ASP A 70 14.03 -11.44 2.56
N ALA A 71 14.55 -10.87 3.65
CA ALA A 71 15.62 -11.57 4.36
C ALA A 71 15.10 -12.94 4.81
N PRO A 72 15.83 -14.03 4.56
CA PRO A 72 15.44 -15.33 5.07
C PRO A 72 15.40 -15.23 6.59
N LEU A 73 14.23 -15.43 7.19
CA LEU A 73 14.15 -15.74 8.61
C LEU A 73 15.10 -16.91 8.83
N ALA A 74 16.18 -16.68 9.58
CA ALA A 74 17.08 -17.73 9.98
C ALA A 74 16.23 -18.85 10.57
N GLU A 75 16.44 -20.05 10.06
CA GLU A 75 15.85 -21.27 10.61
C GLU A 75 16.29 -21.41 12.07
N THR A 76 15.52 -20.86 12.99
CA THR A 76 15.47 -21.36 14.35
C THR A 76 14.29 -22.31 14.40
N LEU A 77 14.58 -23.56 14.17
CA LEU A 77 13.75 -24.66 14.60
C LEU A 77 13.77 -24.71 16.13
N ASP A 78 13.03 -23.82 16.76
CA ASP A 78 12.71 -23.96 18.17
C ASP A 78 11.41 -24.78 18.28
N THR A 79 11.64 -26.04 18.58
CA THR A 79 10.64 -27.00 19.00
C THR A 79 10.16 -26.60 20.39
N GLU A 80 9.12 -25.76 20.49
CA GLU A 80 8.35 -25.67 21.71
C GLU A 80 6.96 -26.27 21.49
N THR A 81 6.77 -27.34 22.21
CA THR A 81 5.56 -28.13 22.37
C THR A 81 4.41 -27.27 22.87
N ALA A 82 3.45 -26.96 21.98
CA ALA A 82 2.11 -26.54 22.37
C ALA A 82 1.13 -27.66 21.97
N ASN A 83 0.52 -28.26 22.96
CA ASN A 83 -0.55 -29.25 22.84
C ASN A 83 -1.73 -28.69 22.05
N GLY A 84 -2.04 -29.31 20.91
CA GLY A 84 -3.25 -29.09 20.12
C GLY A 84 -2.96 -29.42 18.67
N ALA A 85 -3.63 -30.43 18.12
CA ALA A 85 -3.58 -30.98 16.78
C ALA A 85 -2.58 -30.27 15.83
N GLU A 86 -1.42 -30.86 15.59
CA GLU A 86 -0.39 -30.34 14.67
C GLU A 86 -1.07 -30.04 13.33
N ALA A 87 -1.28 -28.76 13.05
CA ALA A 87 -1.79 -28.34 11.76
C ALA A 87 -0.69 -28.63 10.73
N LEU A 88 -0.91 -29.64 9.88
CA LEU A 88 0.01 -30.04 8.82
C LEU A 88 0.25 -28.86 7.86
N ASP A 89 1.44 -28.83 7.29
CA ASP A 89 1.80 -27.88 6.24
C ASP A 89 0.84 -27.97 5.05
N ASP A 90 0.44 -26.82 4.53
CA ASP A 90 -0.46 -26.75 3.38
C ASP A 90 0.34 -26.86 2.07
N SER A 91 0.09 -27.90 1.30
CA SER A 91 0.80 -28.15 0.04
C SER A 91 0.66 -27.00 -0.96
N ARG A 92 -0.45 -26.25 -0.91
CA ARG A 92 -0.69 -25.10 -1.80
C ARG A 92 0.22 -23.92 -1.46
N LEU A 93 0.54 -23.72 -0.18
CA LEU A 93 1.53 -22.74 0.25
C LEU A 93 2.94 -23.21 -0.11
N LEU A 94 3.29 -24.45 0.20
CA LEU A 94 4.60 -25.04 -0.13
C LEU A 94 4.93 -24.98 -1.62
N THR A 95 3.92 -25.12 -2.48
CA THR A 95 4.07 -24.97 -3.93
C THR A 95 4.61 -23.59 -4.34
N LEU A 96 4.33 -22.55 -3.54
CA LEU A 96 4.79 -21.18 -3.79
C LEU A 96 6.11 -20.86 -3.07
N TYR A 97 6.64 -21.77 -2.25
CA TYR A 97 7.85 -21.53 -1.47
C TYR A 97 9.09 -21.17 -2.30
N PRO A 98 9.34 -21.79 -3.48
CA PRO A 98 10.47 -21.42 -4.31
C PRO A 98 10.39 -20.01 -4.92
N LEU A 99 9.19 -19.44 -4.99
CA LEU A 99 8.93 -18.12 -5.59
C LEU A 99 8.93 -17.08 -4.49
N ARG A 100 10.10 -16.50 -4.21
CA ARG A 100 10.30 -15.51 -3.14
C ARG A 100 11.20 -14.38 -3.61
N GLY A 101 11.30 -13.34 -2.80
CA GLY A 101 12.17 -12.19 -3.01
C GLY A 101 11.44 -10.98 -3.62
N PRO A 102 12.08 -9.80 -3.54
CA PRO A 102 11.50 -8.54 -4.01
C PRO A 102 11.05 -8.61 -5.47
N ARG A 103 11.87 -9.21 -6.32
CA ARG A 103 11.58 -9.38 -7.75
C ARG A 103 10.31 -10.17 -8.03
N PHE A 104 10.03 -11.19 -7.20
CA PHE A 104 8.77 -11.91 -7.29
C PHE A 104 7.60 -11.02 -6.84
N GLY A 105 7.80 -10.24 -5.78
CA GLY A 105 6.84 -9.23 -5.32
C GLY A 105 6.47 -8.27 -6.44
N ASP A 106 7.45 -7.61 -7.03
CA ASP A 106 7.27 -6.65 -8.12
C ASP A 106 6.53 -7.27 -9.32
N ALA A 107 6.92 -8.50 -9.71
CA ALA A 107 6.25 -9.20 -10.80
C ALA A 107 4.76 -9.46 -10.50
N VAL A 108 4.43 -9.88 -9.28
CA VAL A 108 3.03 -10.11 -8.84
C VAL A 108 2.24 -8.81 -8.86
N HIS A 109 2.78 -7.71 -8.33
CA HIS A 109 2.16 -6.38 -8.34
C HIS A 109 1.87 -5.93 -9.77
N HIS A 110 2.87 -5.96 -10.67
CA HIS A 110 2.67 -5.57 -12.07
C HIS A 110 1.65 -6.45 -12.81
N VAL A 111 1.59 -7.77 -12.52
CA VAL A 111 0.56 -8.61 -13.12
C VAL A 111 -0.83 -8.24 -12.59
N LEU A 112 -0.99 -7.99 -11.29
CA LEU A 112 -2.26 -7.55 -10.70
C LEU A 112 -2.72 -6.19 -11.25
N GLU A 113 -1.79 -5.28 -11.47
CA GLU A 113 -2.01 -3.97 -12.08
C GLU A 113 -2.52 -4.08 -13.52
N LEU A 114 -1.83 -4.88 -14.35
CA LEU A 114 -2.03 -4.93 -15.79
C LEU A 114 -3.05 -6.00 -16.24
N ALA A 115 -3.48 -6.88 -15.34
CA ALA A 115 -4.38 -7.98 -15.67
C ALA A 115 -5.76 -7.47 -16.15
N ARG A 116 -6.16 -7.92 -17.33
CA ARG A 116 -7.45 -7.62 -17.95
C ARG A 116 -8.56 -8.46 -17.31
N PRO A 117 -9.84 -8.12 -17.57
CA PRO A 117 -10.96 -8.98 -17.21
C PRO A 117 -10.79 -10.41 -17.74
N GLY A 118 -11.26 -11.39 -16.98
CA GLY A 118 -11.13 -12.80 -17.30
C GLY A 118 -9.95 -13.47 -16.59
N PRO A 119 -9.76 -14.79 -16.80
CA PRO A 119 -8.67 -15.55 -16.19
C PRO A 119 -7.29 -15.09 -16.67
N VAL A 120 -6.33 -15.03 -15.73
CA VAL A 120 -4.94 -14.75 -16.07
C VAL A 120 -4.27 -16.02 -16.61
N TRP A 121 -4.55 -17.16 -16.00
CA TRP A 121 -4.06 -18.44 -16.49
C TRP A 121 -5.19 -19.27 -17.16
N PRO A 122 -4.97 -19.81 -18.36
CA PRO A 122 -3.86 -19.54 -19.29
C PRO A 122 -4.08 -18.30 -20.17
N GLY A 123 -5.20 -17.58 -20.00
CA GLY A 123 -5.70 -16.57 -20.94
C GLY A 123 -4.77 -15.37 -21.16
N GLN A 124 -3.94 -15.01 -20.16
CA GLN A 124 -3.00 -13.89 -20.24
C GLN A 124 -1.55 -14.34 -20.01
N ARG A 125 -1.22 -15.53 -20.53
CA ARG A 125 0.13 -16.11 -20.40
C ARG A 125 1.25 -15.14 -20.81
N ALA A 126 1.09 -14.42 -21.91
CA ALA A 126 2.08 -13.44 -22.39
C ALA A 126 2.36 -12.32 -21.38
N LEU A 127 1.35 -11.88 -20.62
CA LEU A 127 1.53 -10.91 -19.54
C LEU A 127 2.42 -11.51 -18.43
N LEU A 128 2.12 -12.73 -18.00
CA LEU A 128 2.94 -13.42 -16.99
C LEU A 128 4.38 -13.57 -17.43
N GLU A 129 4.61 -14.06 -18.65
CA GLU A 129 5.96 -14.22 -19.22
C GLU A 129 6.72 -12.89 -19.25
N THR A 130 6.05 -11.84 -19.71
CA THR A 130 6.65 -10.51 -19.78
C THR A 130 7.08 -10.00 -18.41
N GLN A 131 6.19 -10.05 -17.42
CA GLN A 131 6.47 -9.48 -16.09
C GLN A 131 7.50 -10.32 -15.31
N LEU A 132 7.38 -11.64 -15.32
CA LEU A 132 8.33 -12.50 -14.64
C LEU A 132 9.73 -12.43 -15.25
N THR A 133 9.82 -12.27 -16.57
CA THR A 133 11.11 -12.09 -17.27
C THR A 133 11.70 -10.70 -17.00
N ALA A 134 10.86 -9.65 -17.07
CA ALA A 134 11.31 -8.27 -16.83
C ALA A 134 11.91 -8.10 -15.42
N GLN A 135 11.33 -8.77 -14.44
CA GLN A 135 11.81 -8.74 -13.04
C GLN A 135 12.90 -9.79 -12.77
N ALA A 136 13.30 -10.57 -13.77
CA ALA A 136 14.29 -11.64 -13.62
C ALA A 136 14.03 -12.53 -12.39
N VAL A 137 12.78 -12.96 -12.22
CA VAL A 137 12.37 -13.77 -11.07
C VAL A 137 13.15 -15.08 -11.03
N ASN A 138 13.82 -15.33 -9.90
CA ASN A 138 14.52 -16.58 -9.70
C ASN A 138 13.52 -17.71 -9.40
N VAL A 139 13.54 -18.73 -10.22
CA VAL A 139 12.61 -19.86 -10.15
C VAL A 139 13.25 -21.14 -9.62
N GLY A 140 14.53 -21.08 -9.28
CA GLY A 140 15.28 -22.27 -8.88
C GLY A 140 15.24 -23.34 -9.98
N ASN A 141 14.80 -24.56 -9.62
CA ASN A 141 14.71 -25.70 -10.55
C ASN A 141 13.32 -25.86 -11.19
N LEU A 142 12.41 -24.88 -11.06
CA LEU A 142 11.08 -24.97 -11.67
C LEU A 142 11.17 -24.83 -13.19
N ALA A 143 10.42 -25.66 -13.91
CA ALA A 143 10.21 -25.46 -15.34
C ALA A 143 9.44 -24.16 -15.58
N ALA A 144 9.79 -23.43 -16.65
CA ALA A 144 9.17 -22.13 -16.96
C ALA A 144 7.64 -22.20 -17.03
N ASP A 145 7.11 -23.22 -17.69
CA ASP A 145 5.66 -23.42 -17.80
C ASP A 145 4.99 -23.67 -16.45
N GLU A 146 5.62 -24.44 -15.59
CA GLU A 146 5.13 -24.72 -14.24
C GLU A 146 5.11 -23.43 -13.39
N MET A 147 6.14 -22.59 -13.48
CA MET A 147 6.18 -21.30 -12.81
C MET A 147 5.02 -20.42 -13.27
N LEU A 148 4.83 -20.29 -14.60
CA LEU A 148 3.76 -19.48 -15.17
C LEU A 148 2.38 -19.94 -14.69
N GLU A 149 2.16 -21.24 -14.66
CA GLU A 149 0.92 -21.81 -14.14
C GLU A 149 0.72 -21.50 -12.67
N ARG A 150 1.74 -21.70 -11.83
CA ARG A 150 1.66 -21.45 -10.39
C ARG A 150 1.33 -19.99 -10.11
N VAL A 151 2.04 -19.06 -10.75
CA VAL A 151 1.81 -17.60 -10.58
C VAL A 151 0.45 -17.20 -11.15
N GLY A 152 0.09 -17.66 -12.33
CA GLY A 152 -1.18 -17.35 -12.94
C GLY A 152 -2.38 -17.84 -12.11
N ARG A 153 -2.31 -19.06 -11.57
CA ARG A 153 -3.33 -19.58 -10.64
C ARG A 153 -3.37 -18.81 -9.32
N LEU A 154 -2.22 -18.37 -8.81
CA LEU A 154 -2.15 -17.49 -7.64
C LEU A 154 -2.91 -16.19 -7.91
N ILE A 155 -2.62 -15.51 -9.01
CA ILE A 155 -3.27 -14.25 -9.39
C ILE A 155 -4.79 -14.43 -9.59
N ASP A 156 -5.22 -15.50 -10.27
CA ASP A 156 -6.64 -15.79 -10.45
C ASP A 156 -7.35 -16.00 -9.11
N ARG A 157 -6.71 -16.71 -8.18
CA ARG A 157 -7.25 -16.92 -6.83
C ARG A 157 -7.35 -15.61 -6.06
N VAL A 158 -6.33 -14.76 -6.10
CA VAL A 158 -6.32 -13.43 -5.48
C VAL A 158 -7.48 -12.59 -6.02
N ARG A 159 -7.67 -12.56 -7.32
CA ARG A 159 -8.72 -11.76 -7.96
C ARG A 159 -10.13 -12.26 -7.67
N GLN A 160 -10.30 -13.56 -7.43
CA GLN A 160 -11.59 -14.18 -7.15
C GLN A 160 -11.91 -14.26 -5.65
N ALA A 161 -10.92 -14.07 -4.79
CA ALA A 161 -11.11 -14.11 -3.34
C ALA A 161 -12.18 -13.10 -2.89
N ASP A 162 -13.00 -13.53 -1.95
CA ASP A 162 -13.90 -12.61 -1.24
C ASP A 162 -13.10 -11.85 -0.18
N LEU A 163 -12.96 -10.56 -0.41
CA LEU A 163 -12.22 -9.66 0.50
C LEU A 163 -13.10 -9.15 1.65
N GLY A 164 -14.31 -9.63 1.76
CA GLY A 164 -15.35 -9.23 2.71
C GLY A 164 -16.45 -8.41 2.02
N ASP A 165 -17.67 -8.55 2.55
CA ASP A 165 -18.88 -7.90 2.04
C ASP A 165 -19.13 -8.13 0.53
N GLY A 166 -18.67 -9.28 0.01
CA GLY A 166 -18.80 -9.66 -1.39
C GLY A 166 -17.84 -8.93 -2.34
N LEU A 167 -16.89 -8.17 -1.84
CA LEU A 167 -15.87 -7.51 -2.66
C LEU A 167 -14.94 -8.55 -3.29
N ARG A 168 -14.90 -8.59 -4.62
CA ARG A 168 -14.00 -9.44 -5.41
C ARG A 168 -13.34 -8.59 -6.50
N LEU A 169 -12.03 -8.62 -6.59
CA LEU A 169 -11.30 -7.82 -7.58
C LEU A 169 -11.66 -8.18 -9.02
N ALA A 170 -11.96 -9.47 -9.29
CA ALA A 170 -12.36 -9.93 -10.61
C ALA A 170 -13.69 -9.35 -11.11
N ALA A 171 -14.58 -9.00 -10.19
CA ALA A 171 -15.90 -8.46 -10.50
C ALA A 171 -15.98 -6.92 -10.44
N LEU A 172 -14.87 -6.27 -10.05
CA LEU A 172 -14.84 -4.83 -9.83
C LEU A 172 -14.73 -4.08 -11.16
N PRO A 173 -15.67 -3.18 -11.49
CA PRO A 173 -15.58 -2.32 -12.67
C PRO A 173 -14.35 -1.41 -12.60
N ALA A 174 -13.82 -1.06 -13.77
CA ALA A 174 -12.63 -0.19 -13.85
C ALA A 174 -12.86 1.20 -13.22
N GLU A 175 -14.08 1.73 -13.35
CA GLU A 175 -14.50 3.03 -12.78
C GLU A 175 -14.64 3.03 -11.25
N GLN A 176 -14.58 1.88 -10.61
CA GLN A 176 -14.63 1.74 -9.16
C GLN A 176 -13.25 1.50 -8.53
N ARG A 177 -12.19 1.67 -9.31
CA ARG A 177 -10.83 1.46 -8.83
C ARG A 177 -9.85 2.48 -9.38
N ILE A 178 -8.84 2.81 -8.57
CA ILE A 178 -7.63 3.51 -9.01
C ILE A 178 -6.48 2.54 -8.70
N VAL A 179 -5.76 2.15 -9.74
CA VAL A 179 -4.56 1.30 -9.64
C VAL A 179 -3.36 2.21 -9.54
N GLU A 180 -2.34 1.81 -8.75
CA GLU A 180 -1.13 2.60 -8.52
C GLU A 180 -1.47 4.06 -8.12
N PHE A 181 -2.23 4.20 -7.03
CA PHE A 181 -2.62 5.52 -6.55
C PHE A 181 -1.41 6.29 -6.03
N GLU A 182 -0.83 7.10 -6.92
CA GLU A 182 0.24 8.02 -6.57
C GLU A 182 -0.30 9.20 -5.78
N PHE A 183 0.34 9.52 -4.66
CA PHE A 183 0.01 10.70 -3.88
C PHE A 183 1.26 11.48 -3.50
N GLN A 184 1.06 12.78 -3.40
CA GLN A 184 2.06 13.69 -2.88
C GLN A 184 1.35 14.83 -2.13
N PHE A 185 1.73 15.04 -0.87
CA PHE A 185 1.16 16.14 -0.11
C PHE A 185 2.19 16.81 0.82
N PRO A 186 2.02 18.13 1.08
CA PRO A 186 2.92 18.86 1.95
C PRO A 186 2.74 18.43 3.40
N VAL A 187 3.88 18.32 4.09
CA VAL A 187 3.96 18.08 5.54
C VAL A 187 4.70 19.25 6.15
N GLN A 188 4.03 19.97 7.06
CA GLN A 188 4.67 20.99 7.88
C GLN A 188 5.25 20.30 9.12
N GLN A 189 6.43 20.75 9.51
CA GLN A 189 7.27 20.17 10.56
C GLN A 189 6.50 19.40 11.67
N VAL A 190 6.43 18.09 11.54
CA VAL A 190 5.74 17.20 12.48
C VAL A 190 6.67 16.06 12.90
N SER A 191 6.81 15.84 14.22
CA SER A 191 7.60 14.72 14.73
C SER A 191 6.77 13.42 14.71
N LEU A 192 7.42 12.30 14.46
CA LEU A 192 6.76 10.98 14.58
C LEU A 192 6.32 10.70 16.02
N ALA A 193 7.01 11.24 17.03
CA ALA A 193 6.54 11.23 18.42
C ALA A 193 5.16 11.88 18.58
N ARG A 194 4.88 13.00 17.88
CA ARG A 194 3.56 13.60 17.87
C ARG A 194 2.52 12.69 17.22
N LEU A 195 2.83 12.11 16.06
CA LEU A 195 1.92 11.18 15.40
C LEU A 195 1.63 9.96 16.30
N ARG A 196 2.64 9.44 17.01
CA ARG A 196 2.46 8.35 17.96
C ARG A 196 1.52 8.74 19.10
N ARG A 197 1.65 9.96 19.67
CA ARG A 197 0.72 10.43 20.70
C ARG A 197 -0.72 10.54 20.18
N LEU A 198 -0.91 11.05 18.95
CA LEU A 198 -2.23 11.10 18.32
C LEU A 198 -2.80 9.70 18.13
N CYS A 199 -2.01 8.76 17.61
CA CYS A 199 -2.43 7.37 17.48
C CYS A 199 -2.82 6.78 18.85
N ALA A 200 -2.01 7.00 19.90
CA ALA A 200 -2.27 6.50 21.25
C ALA A 200 -3.56 7.09 21.84
N ALA A 201 -3.83 8.37 21.64
CA ALA A 201 -5.06 9.03 22.10
C ALA A 201 -6.32 8.43 21.47
N HIS A 202 -6.18 7.78 20.32
CA HIS A 202 -7.28 7.09 19.62
C HIS A 202 -7.21 5.55 19.71
N GLY A 203 -6.42 5.01 20.66
CA GLY A 203 -6.34 3.56 20.89
C GLY A 203 -5.42 2.78 19.96
N HIS A 204 -4.50 3.46 19.26
CA HIS A 204 -3.59 2.87 18.26
C HIS A 204 -2.11 3.17 18.57
N ALA A 205 -1.68 3.01 19.82
CA ALA A 205 -0.33 3.33 20.26
C ALA A 205 0.76 2.53 19.53
N GLU A 206 0.41 1.34 19.06
CA GLU A 206 1.30 0.39 18.39
C GLU A 206 1.67 0.77 16.95
N VAL A 207 0.93 1.72 16.33
CA VAL A 207 1.05 2.00 14.89
C VAL A 207 2.36 2.72 14.55
N VAL A 208 2.80 3.65 15.40
CA VAL A 208 4.04 4.39 15.18
C VAL A 208 5.11 3.88 16.15
N PRO A 209 6.15 3.18 15.65
CA PRO A 209 7.22 2.67 16.51
C PRO A 209 7.95 3.77 17.30
N ALA A 210 8.26 3.50 18.56
CA ALA A 210 9.00 4.44 19.41
C ALA A 210 10.43 4.73 18.88
N SER A 211 11.01 3.78 18.15
CA SER A 211 12.32 3.95 17.49
C SER A 211 12.35 5.11 16.50
N LEU A 212 11.19 5.55 16.03
CA LEU A 212 11.05 6.68 15.08
C LEU A 212 10.80 8.04 15.75
N ASP A 213 10.74 8.12 17.07
CA ASP A 213 10.36 9.35 17.81
C ASP A 213 11.23 10.57 17.48
N ALA A 214 12.52 10.37 17.23
CA ALA A 214 13.45 11.44 16.88
C ALA A 214 13.25 11.97 15.45
N THR A 215 12.48 11.29 14.63
CA THR A 215 12.25 11.65 13.24
C THR A 215 11.26 12.80 13.13
N VAL A 216 11.62 13.82 12.37
CA VAL A 216 10.77 14.97 12.06
C VAL A 216 10.52 14.98 10.56
N LEU A 217 9.26 14.96 10.16
CA LEU A 217 8.83 15.10 8.78
C LEU A 217 8.68 16.57 8.44
N HIS A 218 9.23 16.99 7.30
CA HIS A 218 9.11 18.35 6.78
C HIS A 218 9.32 18.32 5.26
N GLY A 219 8.41 18.93 4.51
CA GLY A 219 8.49 18.97 3.05
C GLY A 219 7.34 18.25 2.38
N MET A 220 7.61 17.22 1.59
CA MET A 220 6.58 16.46 0.89
C MET A 220 6.59 15.01 1.34
N LEU A 221 5.42 14.46 1.61
CA LEU A 221 5.21 13.02 1.76
C LEU A 221 4.67 12.47 0.44
N THR A 222 5.33 11.45 -0.08
CA THR A 222 4.96 10.79 -1.33
C THR A 222 4.83 9.29 -1.14
N GLY A 223 4.03 8.66 -1.96
CA GLY A 223 3.87 7.21 -1.95
C GLY A 223 2.93 6.73 -3.03
N PHE A 224 2.86 5.40 -3.12
CA PHE A 224 1.97 4.70 -4.03
C PHE A 224 1.18 3.69 -3.20
N ALA A 225 -0.15 3.70 -3.35
CA ALA A 225 -0.98 2.63 -2.83
C ALA A 225 -1.42 1.77 -4.02
N ASP A 226 -1.27 0.47 -3.91
CA ASP A 226 -1.48 -0.45 -5.03
C ASP A 226 -2.87 -0.30 -5.65
N LEU A 227 -3.88 -0.12 -4.79
CA LEU A 227 -5.25 -0.05 -5.25
C LEU A 227 -6.16 0.74 -4.30
N ILE A 228 -6.92 1.68 -4.85
CA ILE A 228 -8.08 2.27 -4.17
C ILE A 228 -9.34 1.69 -4.78
N VAL A 229 -10.28 1.28 -3.94
CA VAL A 229 -11.55 0.66 -4.37
C VAL A 229 -12.74 1.43 -3.81
N ALA A 230 -13.69 1.75 -4.68
CA ALA A 230 -15.00 2.25 -4.27
C ALA A 230 -15.98 1.08 -4.12
N TRP A 231 -16.35 0.75 -2.88
CA TRP A 231 -17.24 -0.37 -2.57
C TRP A 231 -18.24 0.00 -1.47
N ASN A 232 -19.50 -0.35 -1.69
CA ASN A 232 -20.58 -0.05 -0.73
C ASN A 232 -20.62 1.41 -0.26
N GLY A 233 -20.33 2.35 -1.18
CA GLY A 233 -20.36 3.79 -0.89
C GLY A 233 -19.13 4.32 -0.14
N ARG A 234 -18.10 3.49 0.05
CA ARG A 234 -16.86 3.87 0.73
C ARG A 234 -15.64 3.60 -0.15
N PHE A 235 -14.57 4.35 0.10
CA PHE A 235 -13.29 4.18 -0.56
C PHE A 235 -12.33 3.46 0.37
N GLN A 236 -11.80 2.33 -0.09
CA GLN A 236 -10.88 1.46 0.65
C GLN A 236 -9.49 1.54 0.05
N VAL A 237 -8.47 1.47 0.91
CA VAL A 237 -7.07 1.28 0.49
C VAL A 237 -6.76 -0.20 0.52
N LEU A 238 -6.27 -0.75 -0.59
CA LEU A 238 -5.81 -2.12 -0.68
C LEU A 238 -4.32 -2.13 -1.05
N ASP A 239 -3.58 -3.03 -0.43
CA ASP A 239 -2.15 -3.20 -0.65
C ASP A 239 -1.80 -4.70 -0.68
N TYR A 240 -1.05 -5.13 -1.70
CA TYR A 240 -0.69 -6.52 -1.89
C TYR A 240 0.63 -6.84 -1.18
N LYS A 241 0.68 -7.97 -0.50
CA LYS A 241 1.88 -8.44 0.18
C LYS A 241 2.23 -9.86 -0.26
N THR A 242 3.46 -10.06 -0.73
CA THR A 242 3.96 -11.34 -1.19
C THR A 242 4.80 -12.07 -0.14
N ASN A 243 4.92 -11.51 1.07
CA ASN A 243 5.68 -12.09 2.18
C ASN A 243 5.33 -13.55 2.42
N TRP A 244 6.35 -14.35 2.69
CA TRP A 244 6.20 -15.71 3.18
C TRP A 244 6.10 -15.70 4.70
N LEU A 245 4.94 -16.06 5.25
CA LEU A 245 4.73 -16.08 6.71
C LEU A 245 4.83 -17.48 7.30
N GLY A 246 4.85 -18.52 6.47
CA GLY A 246 4.93 -19.91 6.90
C GLY A 246 4.19 -20.87 5.97
N ALA A 247 4.33 -22.16 6.27
CA ALA A 247 3.74 -23.23 5.46
C ALA A 247 2.29 -23.57 5.85
N ARG A 248 1.76 -22.96 6.91
CA ARG A 248 0.48 -23.34 7.50
C ARG A 248 -0.55 -22.24 7.32
N LEU A 249 -1.82 -22.62 7.16
CA LEU A 249 -2.90 -21.63 6.98
C LEU A 249 -3.04 -20.68 8.18
N HIS A 250 -2.71 -21.11 9.39
CA HIS A 250 -2.81 -20.27 10.58
C HIS A 250 -1.75 -19.14 10.61
N ASP A 251 -0.64 -19.28 9.87
CA ASP A 251 0.39 -18.25 9.77
C ASP A 251 -0.13 -16.99 9.08
N TYR A 252 -1.26 -17.10 8.38
CA TYR A 252 -1.89 -16.02 7.61
C TYR A 252 -3.20 -15.52 8.22
N ARG A 253 -3.40 -15.66 9.54
CA ARG A 253 -4.60 -15.14 10.22
C ARG A 253 -4.32 -14.75 11.67
N GLY A 254 -5.24 -13.94 12.23
CA GLY A 254 -5.23 -13.56 13.65
C GLY A 254 -3.90 -12.93 14.07
N SER A 255 -3.41 -13.33 15.24
CA SER A 255 -2.21 -12.75 15.84
C SER A 255 -0.94 -12.96 15.02
N ALA A 256 -0.82 -14.06 14.24
CA ALA A 256 0.31 -14.28 13.35
C ALA A 256 0.35 -13.22 12.24
N LEU A 257 -0.81 -12.91 11.67
CA LEU A 257 -0.92 -11.87 10.65
C LEU A 257 -0.69 -10.47 11.24
N ASP A 258 -1.20 -10.20 12.45
CA ASP A 258 -0.95 -8.94 13.16
C ASP A 258 0.55 -8.76 13.48
N ALA A 259 1.23 -9.85 13.87
CA ALA A 259 2.68 -9.82 14.11
C ALA A 259 3.47 -9.48 12.83
N ALA A 260 3.15 -10.13 11.71
CA ALA A 260 3.77 -9.82 10.42
C ALA A 260 3.53 -8.38 9.98
N MET A 261 2.33 -7.85 10.19
CA MET A 261 2.01 -6.44 9.93
C MET A 261 2.88 -5.50 10.79
N ALA A 262 3.05 -5.82 12.08
CA ALA A 262 3.82 -5.00 13.01
C ALA A 262 5.32 -5.02 12.68
N GLU A 263 5.88 -6.19 12.36
CA GLU A 263 7.28 -6.40 12.01
C GLU A 263 7.75 -5.49 10.86
N HIS A 264 6.90 -5.35 9.84
CA HIS A 264 7.19 -4.52 8.66
C HIS A 264 6.64 -3.09 8.76
N HIS A 265 6.14 -2.67 9.90
CA HIS A 265 5.52 -1.36 10.12
C HIS A 265 4.36 -1.03 9.15
N TYR A 266 3.73 -2.04 8.56
CA TYR A 266 2.62 -1.87 7.62
C TYR A 266 1.41 -1.13 8.20
N PRO A 267 1.09 -1.19 9.52
CA PRO A 267 0.01 -0.36 10.06
C PRO A 267 0.27 1.15 9.91
N LEU A 268 1.53 1.61 10.02
CA LEU A 268 1.88 3.00 9.76
C LEU A 268 1.69 3.35 8.27
N GLN A 269 2.11 2.47 7.36
CA GLN A 269 1.88 2.64 5.92
C GLN A 269 0.39 2.76 5.63
N ALA A 270 -0.43 1.86 6.15
CA ALA A 270 -1.87 1.84 5.98
C ALA A 270 -2.54 3.13 6.46
N LEU A 271 -2.08 3.65 7.61
CA LEU A 271 -2.56 4.91 8.16
C LEU A 271 -2.22 6.09 7.28
N LEU A 272 -0.96 6.20 6.82
CA LEU A 272 -0.50 7.27 5.93
C LEU A 272 -1.24 7.25 4.58
N TYR A 273 -1.46 6.07 4.01
CA TYR A 273 -2.22 5.92 2.77
C TYR A 273 -3.70 6.33 2.96
N THR A 274 -4.27 6.05 4.12
CA THR A 274 -5.64 6.49 4.43
C THR A 274 -5.72 8.01 4.56
N VAL A 275 -4.73 8.68 5.17
CA VAL A 275 -4.67 10.16 5.20
C VAL A 275 -4.50 10.73 3.80
N ALA A 276 -3.67 10.11 2.95
CA ALA A 276 -3.51 10.53 1.56
C ALA A 276 -4.83 10.42 0.78
N LEU A 277 -5.55 9.30 0.94
CA LEU A 277 -6.87 9.10 0.36
C LEU A 277 -7.89 10.12 0.89
N HIS A 278 -7.87 10.40 2.19
CA HIS A 278 -8.71 11.44 2.82
C HIS A 278 -8.52 12.79 2.13
N ARG A 279 -7.29 13.27 2.00
CA ARG A 279 -6.94 14.52 1.31
C ARG A 279 -7.37 14.54 -0.16
N TYR A 280 -7.16 13.42 -0.85
CA TYR A 280 -7.59 13.29 -2.24
C TYR A 280 -9.10 13.43 -2.37
N LEU A 281 -9.88 12.75 -1.51
CA LEU A 281 -11.33 12.78 -1.55
C LEU A 281 -11.90 14.14 -1.14
N GLN A 282 -11.28 14.82 -0.18
CA GLN A 282 -11.66 16.20 0.18
C GLN A 282 -11.62 17.15 -1.02
N GLN A 283 -10.69 16.93 -1.96
CA GLN A 283 -10.50 17.80 -3.13
C GLN A 283 -11.34 17.38 -4.34
N ARG A 284 -11.83 16.13 -4.36
CA ARG A 284 -12.41 15.53 -5.57
C ARG A 284 -13.84 15.08 -5.42
N LEU A 285 -14.34 14.92 -4.22
CA LEU A 285 -15.68 14.41 -3.96
C LEU A 285 -16.53 15.49 -3.28
N ASP A 286 -17.52 16.01 -4.01
CA ASP A 286 -18.47 16.96 -3.45
C ASP A 286 -19.26 16.32 -2.31
N GLY A 287 -19.38 17.06 -1.19
CA GLY A 287 -20.06 16.56 0.00
C GLY A 287 -19.30 15.46 0.75
N TYR A 288 -18.00 15.31 0.52
CA TYR A 288 -17.17 14.36 1.22
C TYR A 288 -17.18 14.57 2.73
N THR A 289 -17.35 13.48 3.45
CA THR A 289 -17.06 13.37 4.89
C THR A 289 -16.23 12.11 5.13
N ALA A 290 -15.26 12.18 6.02
CA ALA A 290 -14.44 11.01 6.35
C ALA A 290 -15.30 9.88 6.94
N LYS A 291 -16.30 10.23 7.76
CA LYS A 291 -17.22 9.28 8.40
C LYS A 291 -18.00 8.44 7.40
N ASP A 292 -18.49 9.02 6.32
CA ASP A 292 -19.39 8.34 5.39
C ASP A 292 -18.64 7.70 4.21
N HIS A 293 -17.49 8.25 3.83
CA HIS A 293 -16.82 7.87 2.59
C HIS A 293 -15.50 7.11 2.77
N LEU A 294 -14.78 7.27 3.91
CA LEU A 294 -13.60 6.43 4.15
C LEU A 294 -14.01 5.00 4.49
N GLY A 295 -13.33 4.08 3.83
CA GLY A 295 -13.43 2.65 4.03
C GLY A 295 -12.30 2.09 4.91
N ASP A 296 -12.04 0.80 4.75
CA ASP A 296 -10.99 0.10 5.46
C ASP A 296 -9.66 0.22 4.72
N SER A 297 -8.56 0.06 5.45
CA SER A 297 -7.28 -0.34 4.89
C SER A 297 -7.20 -1.86 4.92
N CYS A 298 -6.93 -2.48 3.76
CA CYS A 298 -6.86 -3.93 3.60
C CYS A 298 -5.48 -4.32 3.05
N TYR A 299 -4.75 -5.11 3.81
CA TYR A 299 -3.47 -5.69 3.37
C TYR A 299 -3.71 -7.15 3.00
N LEU A 300 -3.34 -7.49 1.77
CA LEU A 300 -3.71 -8.74 1.12
C LEU A 300 -2.47 -9.62 0.95
N PHE A 301 -2.28 -10.57 1.85
CA PHE A 301 -1.18 -11.54 1.78
C PHE A 301 -1.51 -12.61 0.73
N VAL A 302 -1.09 -12.33 -0.50
CA VAL A 302 -1.54 -13.03 -1.71
C VAL A 302 -1.29 -14.53 -1.70
N ARG A 303 -0.25 -15.00 -0.98
CA ARG A 303 0.08 -16.43 -0.92
C ARG A 303 -1.05 -17.28 -0.34
N ALA A 304 -1.72 -16.78 0.67
CA ALA A 304 -2.81 -17.50 1.35
C ALA A 304 -4.20 -17.00 0.95
N LEU A 305 -4.29 -15.84 0.32
CA LEU A 305 -5.55 -15.22 -0.06
C LEU A 305 -6.38 -16.17 -0.96
N GLY A 306 -7.64 -16.39 -0.56
CA GLY A 306 -8.56 -17.27 -1.28
C GLY A 306 -8.37 -18.78 -1.05
N LEU A 307 -7.44 -19.22 -0.20
CA LEU A 307 -7.32 -20.62 0.21
C LEU A 307 -8.41 -21.02 1.22
N ALA A 308 -8.86 -20.09 2.02
CA ALA A 308 -10.03 -20.20 2.90
C ALA A 308 -10.66 -18.80 3.10
N PRO A 309 -11.91 -18.73 3.55
CA PRO A 309 -12.58 -17.43 3.81
C PRO A 309 -11.79 -16.56 4.79
N GLY A 310 -11.55 -15.30 4.42
CA GLY A 310 -10.85 -14.31 5.24
C GLY A 310 -9.36 -14.55 5.45
N LEU A 311 -8.79 -15.64 4.91
CA LEU A 311 -7.39 -15.95 5.06
C LEU A 311 -6.52 -14.98 4.25
N GLY A 312 -5.43 -14.51 4.86
CA GLY A 312 -4.51 -13.58 4.20
C GLY A 312 -5.06 -12.14 4.07
N VAL A 313 -6.17 -11.82 4.73
CA VAL A 313 -6.73 -10.47 4.73
C VAL A 313 -6.55 -9.84 6.10
N TRP A 314 -5.64 -8.88 6.19
CA TRP A 314 -5.61 -7.96 7.32
C TRP A 314 -6.46 -6.74 6.97
N ARG A 315 -7.35 -6.33 7.90
CA ARG A 315 -8.27 -5.23 7.68
C ARG A 315 -8.34 -4.35 8.91
N ARG A 316 -8.29 -3.04 8.71
CA ARG A 316 -8.47 -2.06 9.80
C ARG A 316 -9.30 -0.88 9.33
N ARG A 317 -10.31 -0.53 10.14
CA ARG A 317 -11.03 0.74 10.04
C ARG A 317 -10.40 1.72 11.02
N TRP A 318 -9.90 2.83 10.48
CA TRP A 318 -9.34 3.89 11.31
C TRP A 318 -10.45 4.78 11.87
N PRO A 319 -10.36 5.24 13.14
CA PRO A 319 -11.26 6.26 13.66
C PRO A 319 -11.16 7.53 12.81
N THR A 320 -12.29 8.08 12.40
CA THR A 320 -12.33 9.32 11.59
C THR A 320 -11.62 10.47 12.27
N ALA A 321 -11.84 10.61 13.59
CA ALA A 321 -11.16 11.64 14.39
C ALA A 321 -9.63 11.50 14.38
N LEU A 322 -9.09 10.27 14.29
CA LEU A 322 -7.65 10.07 14.13
C LEU A 322 -7.18 10.58 12.77
N ILE A 323 -7.89 10.24 11.69
CA ILE A 323 -7.51 10.67 10.34
C ILE A 323 -7.52 12.20 10.23
N GLU A 324 -8.56 12.84 10.75
CA GLU A 324 -8.68 14.31 10.78
C GLU A 324 -7.57 14.96 11.63
N ALA A 325 -7.28 14.41 12.82
CA ALA A 325 -6.20 14.92 13.67
C ALA A 325 -4.81 14.78 13.04
N LEU A 326 -4.57 13.70 12.28
CA LEU A 326 -3.33 13.53 11.53
C LEU A 326 -3.24 14.48 10.34
N ASP A 327 -4.35 14.70 9.64
CA ASP A 327 -4.43 15.67 8.56
C ASP A 327 -4.08 17.09 9.04
N ASP A 328 -4.68 17.50 10.15
CA ASP A 328 -4.37 18.75 10.83
C ASP A 328 -2.90 18.86 11.28
N ALA A 329 -2.36 17.77 11.82
CA ALA A 329 -0.96 17.72 12.22
C ALA A 329 -0.02 17.90 11.04
N PHE A 330 -0.29 17.27 9.90
CA PHE A 330 0.47 17.43 8.66
C PHE A 330 0.32 18.83 8.05
N ALA A 331 -0.83 19.46 8.22
CA ALA A 331 -1.07 20.85 7.82
C ALA A 331 -0.39 21.88 8.73
N GLY A 332 0.25 21.44 9.82
CA GLY A 332 0.95 22.29 10.77
C GLY A 332 0.06 22.93 11.83
N ALA A 333 -1.15 22.44 12.01
CA ALA A 333 -1.99 22.85 13.14
C ALA A 333 -1.27 22.58 14.46
N ARG A 334 -1.25 23.58 15.35
CA ARG A 334 -0.64 23.45 16.68
C ARG A 334 -1.49 22.53 17.58
N GLU A 335 -0.86 21.76 18.43
CA GLU A 335 -1.58 21.11 19.53
C GLU A 335 -2.32 22.20 20.34
N VAL A 336 -3.63 22.14 20.38
CA VAL A 336 -4.40 22.90 21.35
C VAL A 336 -4.10 22.24 22.70
N ALA A 337 -3.33 22.92 23.55
CA ALA A 337 -3.07 22.44 24.90
C ALA A 337 -4.42 22.25 25.60
N ALA A 338 -4.72 21.00 25.98
CA ALA A 338 -5.89 20.67 26.77
C ALA A 338 -5.67 20.99 28.25
#